data_3624acf563a233e7db1fb838b2c2e3f9
#
_entry.id   3624acf563a233e7db1fb838b2c2e3f9
#
_cell.length_a   1.000
_cell.length_b   1.000
_cell.length_c   1.000
_cell.angle_alpha   90.00
_cell.angle_beta   90.00
_cell.angle_gamma   90.00
#
_symmetry.space_group_name_H-M   'P 1'
#
loop_
_entity.id
_entity.type
_entity.pdbx_description
1 polymer ?
#
loop_
_entity_poly.entity_id
_entity_poly.type
_entity_poly.pdbx_seq_one_letter_code
_entity_poly.pdbx_strand_id
1 'polypeptide(L)'
;MKPIMNEGEILAMLSKAQEFEQLKVRDDEMSELDEAIHEYCELPVKGGAENVYGKVNILLQTHISRGNVRSFSLVSDMNYVTQNASRIARAVFEIVLRKNLPLLSGRMLRFAKVIEKRMWDFEHPLRQHPLIKQDIVAKLETRNFTLEKLRELEGKEIGHLIHHVNAGHNIKRAAEELPLVEIEASTQPITRTVLRVRLSVKPNFRWNDKVHGKTAEPFWIWVEDPDNDHMYHNEYFLLTRKQVMSKEAQEIVFTIPIFEPLPNQYLVRAISDRWIGSESSCAISFKHLILPERHPPHTDLLDLQPLPVTALKDASFELLYKFSHFNPIQTQLFHALYHSDRNILLGAPTGSGKTIVAELAMFRVFRERPKAKVVYIAPLKALVRERISDWRNRMENHLCKKVVELTGDVSPDEWAIAVASVIVTTPEKWDGVSRSWQTRNFVQDVALIVIDEIHLLGRIFNG
;
A
#
# COMPACT_ATOMS: atom_id res chain seq x y z
N MET A 1 -10.47 5.97 17.83
CA MET A 1 -10.53 4.53 17.47
C MET A 1 -9.68 3.76 18.46
N LYS A 2 -10.20 2.62 18.94
CA LYS A 2 -9.39 1.67 19.70
C LYS A 2 -8.70 0.72 18.73
N PRO A 3 -7.50 0.23 19.00
CA PRO A 3 -6.80 -0.72 18.11
C PRO A 3 -7.61 -2.00 17.87
N ILE A 4 -8.34 -2.46 18.89
CA ILE A 4 -9.18 -3.64 18.81
C ILE A 4 -10.66 -3.20 18.96
N MET A 5 -11.41 -3.24 17.86
CA MET A 5 -12.83 -2.96 17.81
C MET A 5 -13.56 -4.17 17.21
N ASN A 6 -14.65 -4.59 17.83
CA ASN A 6 -15.51 -5.62 17.25
C ASN A 6 -16.47 -4.99 16.20
N GLU A 7 -17.19 -5.84 15.48
CA GLU A 7 -18.08 -5.44 14.40
C GLU A 7 -19.18 -4.47 14.87
N GLY A 8 -19.79 -4.72 16.01
CA GLY A 8 -20.80 -3.83 16.60
C GLY A 8 -20.22 -2.47 17.02
N GLU A 9 -18.98 -2.42 17.48
CA GLU A 9 -18.28 -1.18 17.80
C GLU A 9 -17.94 -0.37 16.55
N ILE A 10 -17.58 -1.05 15.47
CA ILE A 10 -17.33 -0.41 14.17
C ILE A 10 -18.60 0.23 13.63
N LEU A 11 -19.73 -0.51 13.62
CA LEU A 11 -21.01 0.06 13.20
C LEU A 11 -21.44 1.24 14.08
N ALA A 12 -21.28 1.12 15.40
CA ALA A 12 -21.58 2.21 16.32
C ALA A 12 -20.66 3.44 16.12
N MET A 13 -19.43 3.23 15.71
CA MET A 13 -18.51 4.32 15.35
C MET A 13 -18.91 4.98 14.03
N LEU A 14 -19.21 4.20 12.99
CA LEU A 14 -19.66 4.73 11.69
C LEU A 14 -20.96 5.52 11.84
N SER A 15 -21.89 5.04 12.68
CA SER A 15 -23.17 5.72 12.94
C SER A 15 -23.02 7.09 13.61
N LYS A 16 -21.86 7.39 14.22
CA LYS A 16 -21.54 8.67 14.85
C LYS A 16 -20.80 9.64 13.95
N ALA A 17 -20.74 9.35 12.65
CA ALA A 17 -20.08 10.26 11.73
C ALA A 17 -20.86 11.60 11.65
N GLN A 18 -20.13 12.69 11.52
CA GLN A 18 -20.67 14.04 11.51
C GLN A 18 -21.71 14.25 10.41
N GLU A 19 -21.57 13.54 9.30
CA GLU A 19 -22.54 13.55 8.19
C GLU A 19 -23.96 13.16 8.61
N PHE A 20 -24.11 12.40 9.70
CA PHE A 20 -25.41 11.91 10.16
C PHE A 20 -26.02 12.74 11.29
N GLU A 21 -25.34 13.75 11.82
CA GLU A 21 -25.82 14.58 12.93
C GLU A 21 -27.13 15.34 12.61
N GLN A 22 -27.39 15.59 11.33
CA GLN A 22 -28.61 16.30 10.89
C GLN A 22 -29.85 15.42 10.81
N LEU A 23 -29.70 14.11 10.88
CA LEU A 23 -30.83 13.18 10.90
C LEU A 23 -31.61 13.33 12.20
N LYS A 24 -32.94 13.17 12.11
CA LYS A 24 -33.83 13.22 13.28
C LYS A 24 -34.60 11.91 13.41
N VAL A 25 -34.85 11.53 14.62
CA VAL A 25 -35.81 10.44 14.93
C VAL A 25 -37.19 11.08 15.06
N ARG A 26 -38.22 10.51 14.39
CA ARG A 26 -39.59 10.97 14.41
C ARG A 26 -40.44 9.93 15.14
N ASP A 27 -41.47 10.38 15.85
CA ASP A 27 -42.32 9.50 16.66
C ASP A 27 -43.07 8.45 15.81
N ASP A 28 -43.43 8.81 14.58
CA ASP A 28 -44.11 7.94 13.62
C ASP A 28 -43.22 6.84 13.02
N GLU A 29 -41.88 6.96 13.18
CA GLU A 29 -40.89 6.00 12.69
C GLU A 29 -40.54 4.91 13.72
N MET A 30 -40.83 5.15 15.00
CA MET A 30 -40.35 4.33 16.12
C MET A 30 -40.78 2.86 15.99
N SER A 31 -42.06 2.62 15.70
CA SER A 31 -42.60 1.25 15.57
C SER A 31 -41.91 0.48 14.45
N GLU A 32 -41.65 1.15 13.30
CA GLU A 32 -40.98 0.52 12.16
C GLU A 32 -39.49 0.28 12.40
N LEU A 33 -38.84 1.17 13.15
CA LEU A 33 -37.45 0.99 13.58
C LEU A 33 -37.27 -0.15 14.55
N ASP A 34 -38.24 -0.32 15.50
CA ASP A 34 -38.26 -1.44 16.45
C ASP A 34 -38.48 -2.78 15.71
N GLU A 35 -39.43 -2.82 14.76
CA GLU A 35 -39.56 -3.98 13.86
C GLU A 35 -38.27 -4.32 13.15
N ALA A 36 -37.60 -3.32 12.58
CA ALA A 36 -36.36 -3.50 11.83
C ALA A 36 -35.19 -4.01 12.71
N ILE A 37 -35.14 -3.63 13.99
CA ILE A 37 -34.15 -4.18 14.93
C ILE A 37 -34.29 -5.69 15.05
N HIS A 38 -35.53 -6.18 15.18
CA HIS A 38 -35.80 -7.60 15.37
C HIS A 38 -35.67 -8.43 14.09
N GLU A 39 -36.00 -7.84 12.95
CA GLU A 39 -36.04 -8.55 11.67
C GLU A 39 -34.68 -8.52 10.90
N TYR A 40 -33.94 -7.40 10.96
CA TYR A 40 -32.80 -7.19 10.09
C TYR A 40 -31.45 -6.93 10.79
N CYS A 41 -31.45 -6.66 12.11
CA CYS A 41 -30.23 -6.37 12.82
C CYS A 41 -29.55 -7.62 13.36
N GLU A 42 -28.42 -7.99 12.77
CA GLU A 42 -27.58 -9.12 13.20
C GLU A 42 -26.68 -8.76 14.39
N LEU A 43 -26.35 -7.47 14.53
CA LEU A 43 -25.46 -6.96 15.57
C LEU A 43 -26.22 -6.04 16.53
N PRO A 44 -25.86 -6.03 17.84
CA PRO A 44 -26.53 -5.21 18.84
C PRO A 44 -26.48 -3.71 18.50
N VAL A 45 -27.63 -3.05 18.55
CA VAL A 45 -27.77 -1.61 18.30
C VAL A 45 -27.60 -0.85 19.61
N LYS A 46 -26.50 -0.14 19.77
CA LYS A 46 -26.27 0.73 20.93
C LYS A 46 -27.10 1.99 20.81
N GLY A 47 -27.96 2.26 21.80
CA GLY A 47 -28.83 3.44 21.88
C GLY A 47 -30.27 3.24 21.36
N GLY A 48 -30.60 2.05 20.84
CA GLY A 48 -31.96 1.72 20.41
C GLY A 48 -32.50 2.63 19.29
N ALA A 49 -33.82 2.55 19.05
CA ALA A 49 -34.51 3.34 18.03
C ALA A 49 -34.67 4.84 18.39
N GLU A 50 -34.60 5.18 19.67
CA GLU A 50 -34.82 6.55 20.17
C GLU A 50 -33.68 7.51 19.87
N ASN A 51 -32.50 7.00 19.55
CA ASN A 51 -31.30 7.79 19.35
C ASN A 51 -30.95 7.88 17.84
N VAL A 52 -30.56 9.06 17.39
CA VAL A 52 -30.12 9.28 15.99
C VAL A 52 -29.04 8.28 15.55
N TYR A 53 -28.04 8.03 16.39
CA TYR A 53 -26.98 7.06 16.08
C TYR A 53 -27.51 5.61 16.04
N GLY A 54 -28.50 5.29 16.88
CA GLY A 54 -29.20 4.03 16.83
C GLY A 54 -30.01 3.89 15.54
N LYS A 55 -30.77 4.90 15.14
CA LYS A 55 -31.47 4.96 13.85
C LYS A 55 -30.53 4.69 12.68
N VAL A 56 -29.38 5.40 12.61
CA VAL A 56 -28.38 5.21 11.56
C VAL A 56 -27.87 3.78 11.54
N ASN A 57 -27.58 3.18 12.70
CA ASN A 57 -27.13 1.80 12.83
C ASN A 57 -28.19 0.80 12.33
N ILE A 58 -29.45 1.00 12.73
CA ILE A 58 -30.58 0.16 12.28
C ILE A 58 -30.70 0.23 10.76
N LEU A 59 -30.70 1.42 10.17
CA LEU A 59 -30.81 1.61 8.73
C LEU A 59 -29.65 0.98 7.96
N LEU A 60 -28.42 1.05 8.50
CA LEU A 60 -27.27 0.38 7.92
C LEU A 60 -27.41 -1.15 7.94
N GLN A 61 -27.79 -1.72 9.06
CA GLN A 61 -27.98 -3.17 9.18
C GLN A 61 -29.15 -3.63 8.31
N THR A 62 -30.26 -2.90 8.29
CA THR A 62 -31.40 -3.16 7.39
C THR A 62 -30.95 -3.17 5.92
N HIS A 63 -30.13 -2.22 5.52
CA HIS A 63 -29.58 -2.18 4.15
C HIS A 63 -28.70 -3.39 3.86
N ILE A 64 -27.78 -3.75 4.75
CA ILE A 64 -26.88 -4.90 4.60
C ILE A 64 -27.69 -6.20 4.50
N SER A 65 -28.69 -6.39 5.38
CA SER A 65 -29.58 -7.55 5.39
C SER A 65 -30.62 -7.54 4.26
N ARG A 66 -30.58 -6.56 3.36
CA ARG A 66 -31.51 -6.37 2.23
C ARG A 66 -32.95 -6.19 2.66
N GLY A 67 -33.17 -5.73 3.89
CA GLY A 67 -34.45 -5.35 4.39
C GLY A 67 -35.04 -4.12 3.70
N ASN A 68 -36.34 -3.95 3.83
CA ASN A 68 -37.06 -2.82 3.29
C ASN A 68 -37.75 -2.05 4.39
N VAL A 69 -37.71 -0.73 4.35
CA VAL A 69 -38.49 0.17 5.16
C VAL A 69 -39.63 0.72 4.32
N ARG A 70 -40.80 0.98 4.98
CA ARG A 70 -42.07 1.34 4.29
C ARG A 70 -42.30 2.86 4.25
N SER A 71 -41.95 3.55 5.35
CA SER A 71 -42.18 4.98 5.43
C SER A 71 -41.24 5.75 4.50
N PHE A 72 -41.79 6.73 3.80
CA PHE A 72 -41.03 7.52 2.84
C PHE A 72 -39.84 8.22 3.47
N SER A 73 -39.99 8.70 4.70
CA SER A 73 -38.91 9.36 5.44
C SER A 73 -37.77 8.40 5.75
N LEU A 74 -38.04 7.16 6.19
CA LEU A 74 -37.04 6.15 6.45
C LEU A 74 -36.34 5.68 5.16
N VAL A 75 -37.08 5.55 4.05
CA VAL A 75 -36.47 5.23 2.75
C VAL A 75 -35.48 6.29 2.32
N SER A 76 -35.85 7.58 2.46
CA SER A 76 -34.98 8.71 2.15
C SER A 76 -33.73 8.73 3.05
N ASP A 77 -33.92 8.58 4.36
CA ASP A 77 -32.85 8.55 5.35
C ASP A 77 -31.92 7.35 5.13
N MET A 78 -32.47 6.17 4.82
CA MET A 78 -31.67 4.97 4.50
C MET A 78 -30.79 5.16 3.27
N ASN A 79 -31.33 5.75 2.21
CA ASN A 79 -30.54 6.07 1.01
C ASN A 79 -29.41 7.05 1.31
N TYR A 80 -29.70 8.09 2.08
CA TYR A 80 -28.68 9.06 2.49
C TYR A 80 -27.59 8.41 3.35
N VAL A 81 -27.97 7.61 4.34
CA VAL A 81 -27.06 6.90 5.24
C VAL A 81 -26.16 5.94 4.46
N THR A 82 -26.72 5.13 3.59
CA THR A 82 -25.97 4.08 2.87
C THR A 82 -24.97 4.66 1.88
N GLN A 83 -25.33 5.72 1.14
CA GLN A 83 -24.42 6.41 0.21
C GLN A 83 -23.20 7.00 0.94
N ASN A 84 -23.41 7.61 2.11
CA ASN A 84 -22.32 8.20 2.90
C ASN A 84 -21.52 7.15 3.67
N ALA A 85 -22.17 6.14 4.23
CA ALA A 85 -21.53 5.13 5.07
C ALA A 85 -20.43 4.34 4.33
N SER A 86 -20.67 3.96 3.07
CA SER A 86 -19.67 3.28 2.27
C SER A 86 -18.42 4.15 2.08
N ARG A 87 -18.60 5.42 1.73
CA ARG A 87 -17.51 6.39 1.57
C ARG A 87 -16.76 6.62 2.88
N ILE A 88 -17.47 6.76 3.99
CA ILE A 88 -16.87 6.94 5.32
C ILE A 88 -16.09 5.69 5.73
N ALA A 89 -16.63 4.49 5.52
CA ALA A 89 -15.96 3.23 5.82
C ALA A 89 -14.64 3.09 5.03
N ARG A 90 -14.63 3.48 3.74
CA ARG A 90 -13.42 3.52 2.91
C ARG A 90 -12.40 4.53 3.43
N ALA A 91 -12.82 5.74 3.79
CA ALA A 91 -11.94 6.75 4.36
C ALA A 91 -11.31 6.28 5.69
N VAL A 92 -12.11 5.66 6.56
CA VAL A 92 -11.61 5.10 7.82
C VAL A 92 -10.63 3.95 7.56
N PHE A 93 -10.89 3.09 6.59
CA PHE A 93 -9.96 2.04 6.17
C PHE A 93 -8.59 2.63 5.78
N GLU A 94 -8.57 3.66 4.94
CA GLU A 94 -7.32 4.31 4.53
C GLU A 94 -6.56 4.94 5.72
N ILE A 95 -7.28 5.55 6.66
CA ILE A 95 -6.67 6.12 7.88
C ILE A 95 -6.04 5.02 8.72
N VAL A 96 -6.73 3.90 8.91
CA VAL A 96 -6.24 2.78 9.73
C VAL A 96 -5.07 2.08 9.05
N LEU A 97 -5.11 1.93 7.73
CA LEU A 97 -4.04 1.37 6.92
C LEU A 97 -2.74 2.19 7.09
N ARG A 98 -2.84 3.54 7.06
CA ARG A 98 -1.71 4.43 7.31
C ARG A 98 -1.18 4.38 8.74
N LYS A 99 -1.99 3.92 9.69
CA LYS A 99 -1.58 3.67 11.08
C LYS A 99 -0.93 2.30 11.29
N ASN A 100 -0.80 1.50 10.23
CA ASN A 100 -0.20 0.17 10.25
C ASN A 100 -0.85 -0.81 11.23
N LEU A 101 -2.19 -0.75 11.36
CA LEU A 101 -2.99 -1.63 12.22
C LEU A 101 -3.68 -2.71 11.36
N PRO A 102 -3.09 -3.89 11.14
CA PRO A 102 -3.56 -4.88 10.17
C PRO A 102 -4.94 -5.44 10.52
N LEU A 103 -5.17 -5.81 11.78
CA LEU A 103 -6.45 -6.37 12.21
C LEU A 103 -7.61 -5.41 11.96
N LEU A 104 -7.45 -4.15 12.37
CA LEU A 104 -8.49 -3.13 12.17
C LEU A 104 -8.64 -2.76 10.69
N SER A 105 -7.54 -2.72 9.92
CA SER A 105 -7.58 -2.49 8.47
C SER A 105 -8.39 -3.56 7.76
N GLY A 106 -8.14 -4.84 8.06
CA GLY A 106 -8.90 -5.95 7.50
C GLY A 106 -10.40 -5.86 7.82
N ARG A 107 -10.75 -5.53 9.06
CA ARG A 107 -12.15 -5.32 9.47
C ARG A 107 -12.81 -4.16 8.75
N MET A 108 -12.13 -3.01 8.67
CA MET A 108 -12.68 -1.82 7.98
C MET A 108 -12.87 -2.03 6.48
N LEU A 109 -11.92 -2.68 5.81
CA LEU A 109 -12.06 -3.05 4.39
C LEU A 109 -13.23 -4.01 4.18
N ARG A 110 -13.40 -4.98 5.08
CA ARG A 110 -14.52 -5.93 5.08
C ARG A 110 -15.85 -5.18 5.23
N PHE A 111 -15.97 -4.30 6.22
CA PHE A 111 -17.19 -3.50 6.43
C PHE A 111 -17.51 -2.60 5.24
N ALA A 112 -16.53 -1.96 4.62
CA ALA A 112 -16.77 -1.20 3.41
C ALA A 112 -17.40 -2.06 2.31
N LYS A 113 -16.86 -3.27 2.10
CA LYS A 113 -17.41 -4.24 1.14
C LYS A 113 -18.82 -4.74 1.54
N VAL A 114 -19.03 -5.02 2.82
CA VAL A 114 -20.33 -5.45 3.37
C VAL A 114 -21.44 -4.42 3.06
N ILE A 115 -21.16 -3.14 3.28
CA ILE A 115 -22.09 -2.06 2.96
C ILE A 115 -22.32 -1.95 1.44
N GLU A 116 -21.25 -1.98 0.64
CA GLU A 116 -21.33 -1.85 -0.82
C GLU A 116 -22.05 -3.02 -1.49
N LYS A 117 -21.83 -4.24 -1.01
CA LYS A 117 -22.42 -5.46 -1.58
C LYS A 117 -23.79 -5.81 -1.00
N ARG A 118 -24.23 -5.12 0.05
CA ARG A 118 -25.48 -5.39 0.75
C ARG A 118 -25.55 -6.86 1.18
N MET A 119 -24.52 -7.34 1.85
CA MET A 119 -24.44 -8.71 2.36
C MET A 119 -23.47 -8.79 3.54
N TRP A 120 -23.80 -9.66 4.49
CA TRP A 120 -22.91 -9.96 5.59
C TRP A 120 -21.72 -10.83 5.14
N ASP A 121 -20.61 -10.73 5.84
CA ASP A 121 -19.40 -11.49 5.51
C ASP A 121 -19.50 -12.99 5.85
N PHE A 122 -20.45 -13.38 6.69
CA PHE A 122 -20.77 -14.78 6.96
C PHE A 122 -21.71 -15.42 5.94
N GLU A 123 -22.35 -14.63 5.07
CA GLU A 123 -23.16 -15.15 3.96
C GLU A 123 -22.26 -15.75 2.85
N HIS A 124 -22.85 -16.62 2.06
CA HIS A 124 -22.09 -17.30 1.01
C HIS A 124 -21.50 -16.31 -0.03
N PRO A 125 -20.18 -16.38 -0.38
CA PRO A 125 -19.53 -15.41 -1.26
C PRO A 125 -20.18 -15.25 -2.64
N LEU A 126 -20.84 -16.28 -3.16
CA LEU A 126 -21.54 -16.18 -4.45
C LEU A 126 -22.81 -15.31 -4.41
N ARG A 127 -23.25 -14.85 -3.23
CA ARG A 127 -24.37 -13.93 -3.10
C ARG A 127 -24.09 -12.56 -3.74
N GLN A 128 -22.83 -12.16 -3.80
CA GLN A 128 -22.39 -10.94 -4.50
C GLN A 128 -22.25 -11.11 -6.01
N HIS A 129 -22.35 -12.35 -6.54
CA HIS A 129 -22.13 -12.60 -7.96
C HIS A 129 -23.38 -12.20 -8.78
N PRO A 130 -23.27 -11.28 -9.76
CA PRO A 130 -24.42 -10.66 -10.43
C PRO A 130 -25.25 -11.63 -11.27
N LEU A 131 -24.66 -12.78 -11.65
CA LEU A 131 -25.31 -13.77 -12.53
C LEU A 131 -25.97 -14.92 -11.77
N ILE A 132 -25.88 -14.97 -10.43
CA ILE A 132 -26.47 -16.03 -9.60
C ILE A 132 -27.70 -15.47 -8.87
N LYS A 133 -28.81 -16.20 -8.98
CA LYS A 133 -30.07 -15.84 -8.30
C LYS A 133 -29.97 -16.14 -6.80
N GLN A 134 -30.63 -15.33 -5.99
CA GLN A 134 -30.59 -15.44 -4.52
C GLN A 134 -31.21 -16.75 -3.98
N ASP A 135 -32.23 -17.26 -4.64
CA ASP A 135 -32.86 -18.55 -4.29
C ASP A 135 -31.90 -19.74 -4.47
N ILE A 136 -30.99 -19.65 -5.44
CA ILE A 136 -29.94 -20.65 -5.65
C ILE A 136 -28.89 -20.54 -4.54
N VAL A 137 -28.49 -19.32 -4.18
CA VAL A 137 -27.51 -19.11 -3.10
C VAL A 137 -28.05 -19.63 -1.78
N ALA A 138 -29.32 -19.37 -1.46
CA ALA A 138 -29.96 -19.89 -0.26
C ALA A 138 -29.89 -21.44 -0.17
N LYS A 139 -30.02 -22.13 -1.30
CA LYS A 139 -29.86 -23.61 -1.34
C LYS A 139 -28.41 -24.04 -1.08
N LEU A 140 -27.42 -23.26 -1.53
CA LEU A 140 -26.00 -23.51 -1.23
C LEU A 140 -25.71 -23.32 0.27
N GLU A 141 -26.24 -22.26 0.86
CA GLU A 141 -26.12 -21.96 2.29
C GLU A 141 -26.76 -23.03 3.16
N THR A 142 -27.99 -23.41 2.87
CA THR A 142 -28.72 -24.47 3.60
C THR A 142 -27.95 -25.81 3.61
N ARG A 143 -27.14 -26.07 2.59
CA ARG A 143 -26.34 -27.29 2.47
C ARG A 143 -24.88 -27.15 2.83
N ASN A 144 -24.49 -25.99 3.36
CA ASN A 144 -23.12 -25.68 3.76
C ASN A 144 -22.07 -25.96 2.65
N PHE A 145 -22.37 -25.56 1.42
CA PHE A 145 -21.39 -25.60 0.35
C PHE A 145 -20.40 -24.46 0.55
N THR A 146 -19.11 -24.80 0.57
CA THR A 146 -18.05 -23.79 0.55
C THR A 146 -17.61 -23.49 -0.88
N LEU A 147 -16.94 -22.35 -1.07
CA LEU A 147 -16.43 -21.96 -2.38
C LEU A 147 -15.44 -23.00 -2.93
N GLU A 148 -14.53 -23.50 -2.08
CA GLU A 148 -13.54 -24.52 -2.43
C GLU A 148 -14.23 -25.77 -2.95
N LYS A 149 -15.23 -26.28 -2.23
CA LYS A 149 -16.00 -27.45 -2.62
C LYS A 149 -16.70 -27.26 -3.97
N LEU A 150 -17.25 -26.05 -4.22
CA LEU A 150 -17.87 -25.74 -5.51
C LEU A 150 -16.85 -25.66 -6.66
N ARG A 151 -15.60 -25.33 -6.36
CA ARG A 151 -14.52 -25.31 -7.35
C ARG A 151 -13.95 -26.70 -7.66
N GLU A 152 -14.09 -27.66 -6.75
CA GLU A 152 -13.66 -29.05 -6.94
C GLU A 152 -14.70 -29.88 -7.69
N LEU A 153 -15.98 -29.73 -7.35
CA LEU A 153 -17.08 -30.51 -7.93
C LEU A 153 -17.34 -30.16 -9.39
N GLU A 154 -17.82 -31.15 -10.14
CA GLU A 154 -18.31 -30.93 -11.49
C GLU A 154 -19.69 -30.24 -11.51
N GLY A 155 -19.94 -29.43 -12.55
CA GLY A 155 -21.21 -28.69 -12.65
C GLY A 155 -22.46 -29.57 -12.62
N LYS A 156 -22.40 -30.79 -13.16
CA LYS A 156 -23.51 -31.77 -13.11
C LYS A 156 -23.75 -32.21 -11.67
N GLU A 157 -22.71 -32.52 -10.93
CA GLU A 157 -22.80 -32.96 -9.53
C GLU A 157 -23.41 -31.84 -8.65
N ILE A 158 -22.94 -30.59 -8.82
CA ILE A 158 -23.52 -29.43 -8.12
C ILE A 158 -25.00 -29.34 -8.41
N GLY A 159 -25.40 -29.45 -9.69
CA GLY A 159 -26.81 -29.40 -10.11
C GLY A 159 -27.68 -30.46 -9.45
N HIS A 160 -27.19 -31.69 -9.35
CA HIS A 160 -27.88 -32.80 -8.67
C HIS A 160 -27.99 -32.52 -7.14
N LEU A 161 -26.89 -32.12 -6.53
CA LEU A 161 -26.84 -31.87 -5.08
C LEU A 161 -27.77 -30.77 -4.61
N ILE A 162 -28.01 -29.73 -5.42
CA ILE A 162 -28.91 -28.63 -5.08
C ILE A 162 -30.36 -28.84 -5.61
N HIS A 163 -30.64 -29.99 -6.26
CA HIS A 163 -31.90 -30.26 -6.96
C HIS A 163 -32.28 -29.20 -8.00
N HIS A 164 -31.26 -28.72 -8.74
CA HIS A 164 -31.46 -27.74 -9.81
C HIS A 164 -30.43 -27.97 -10.92
N VAL A 165 -30.65 -28.99 -11.74
CA VAL A 165 -29.70 -29.54 -12.74
C VAL A 165 -29.16 -28.43 -13.66
N ASN A 166 -30.01 -27.53 -14.14
CA ASN A 166 -29.61 -26.48 -15.08
C ASN A 166 -28.76 -25.38 -14.45
N ALA A 167 -28.72 -25.23 -13.12
CA ALA A 167 -27.96 -24.19 -12.44
C ALA A 167 -26.50 -24.61 -12.14
N GLY A 168 -26.20 -25.93 -12.11
CA GLY A 168 -24.91 -26.41 -11.64
C GLY A 168 -23.72 -25.87 -12.41
N HIS A 169 -23.78 -25.82 -13.75
CA HIS A 169 -22.71 -25.26 -14.56
C HIS A 169 -22.51 -23.74 -14.33
N ASN A 170 -23.62 -23.00 -14.12
CA ASN A 170 -23.52 -21.58 -13.86
C ASN A 170 -22.91 -21.31 -12.48
N ILE A 171 -23.23 -22.14 -11.48
CA ILE A 171 -22.64 -22.04 -10.13
C ILE A 171 -21.14 -22.36 -10.16
N LYS A 172 -20.76 -23.44 -10.83
CA LYS A 172 -19.34 -23.80 -11.05
C LYS A 172 -18.57 -22.64 -11.65
N ARG A 173 -19.10 -22.12 -12.75
CA ARG A 173 -18.50 -20.99 -13.45
C ARG A 173 -18.40 -19.76 -12.56
N ALA A 174 -19.43 -19.41 -11.80
CA ALA A 174 -19.42 -18.28 -10.88
C ALA A 174 -18.39 -18.46 -9.74
N ALA A 175 -18.23 -19.69 -9.23
CA ALA A 175 -17.19 -20.02 -8.26
C ALA A 175 -15.77 -19.88 -8.84
N GLU A 176 -15.58 -20.22 -10.12
CA GLU A 176 -14.32 -20.02 -10.84
C GLU A 176 -14.06 -18.54 -11.18
N GLU A 177 -15.10 -17.72 -11.33
CA GLU A 177 -15.01 -16.29 -11.61
C GLU A 177 -14.70 -15.45 -10.36
N LEU A 178 -14.87 -15.97 -9.12
CA LEU A 178 -14.51 -15.23 -7.93
C LEU A 178 -12.99 -14.98 -7.89
N PRO A 179 -12.54 -13.71 -7.79
CA PRO A 179 -11.11 -13.37 -7.87
C PRO A 179 -10.33 -13.96 -6.70
N LEU A 180 -9.59 -15.01 -6.93
CA LEU A 180 -8.67 -15.63 -5.98
C LEU A 180 -7.26 -15.60 -6.54
N VAL A 181 -6.28 -15.47 -5.67
CA VAL A 181 -4.87 -15.52 -6.01
C VAL A 181 -4.16 -16.53 -5.12
N GLU A 182 -3.19 -17.23 -5.67
CA GLU A 182 -2.23 -18.02 -4.91
C GLU A 182 -1.02 -17.16 -4.66
N ILE A 183 -0.54 -17.10 -3.41
CA ILE A 183 0.62 -16.30 -3.05
C ILE A 183 1.68 -17.17 -2.40
N GLU A 184 2.93 -16.97 -2.82
CA GLU A 184 4.11 -17.61 -2.25
C GLU A 184 5.18 -16.56 -1.98
N ALA A 185 5.78 -16.60 -0.79
CA ALA A 185 6.82 -15.66 -0.39
C ALA A 185 8.16 -16.37 -0.25
N SER A 186 9.18 -15.81 -0.89
CA SER A 186 10.57 -16.16 -0.64
C SER A 186 11.31 -14.98 -0.01
N THR A 187 12.27 -15.26 0.85
CA THR A 187 12.93 -14.24 1.64
C THR A 187 14.43 -14.31 1.52
N GLN A 188 15.08 -13.15 1.54
CA GLN A 188 16.52 -13.01 1.55
C GLN A 188 16.91 -11.89 2.52
N PRO A 189 17.65 -12.18 3.58
CA PRO A 189 18.18 -11.14 4.46
C PRO A 189 19.22 -10.31 3.71
N ILE A 190 19.01 -8.99 3.69
CA ILE A 190 19.99 -8.03 3.14
C ILE A 190 20.95 -7.62 4.24
N THR A 191 20.38 -7.30 5.41
CA THR A 191 21.12 -7.01 6.64
C THR A 191 20.48 -7.76 7.81
N ARG A 192 21.02 -7.60 9.01
CA ARG A 192 20.40 -8.18 10.23
C ARG A 192 19.05 -7.58 10.57
N THR A 193 18.73 -6.41 10.03
CA THR A 193 17.51 -5.65 10.33
C THR A 193 16.61 -5.45 9.11
N VAL A 194 17.03 -5.91 7.93
CA VAL A 194 16.29 -5.73 6.67
C VAL A 194 16.18 -7.05 5.92
N LEU A 195 14.96 -7.46 5.67
CA LEU A 195 14.62 -8.64 4.89
C LEU A 195 14.03 -8.23 3.54
N ARG A 196 14.57 -8.73 2.46
CA ARG A 196 13.94 -8.66 1.15
C ARG A 196 12.93 -9.78 1.03
N VAL A 197 11.72 -9.43 0.65
CA VAL A 197 10.64 -10.38 0.34
C VAL A 197 10.38 -10.33 -1.16
N ARG A 198 10.36 -11.49 -1.78
CA ARG A 198 9.88 -11.70 -3.14
C ARG A 198 8.58 -12.46 -3.06
N LEU A 199 7.49 -11.82 -3.42
CA LEU A 199 6.15 -12.38 -3.41
C LEU A 199 5.75 -12.74 -4.83
N SER A 200 5.41 -14.01 -5.04
CA SER A 200 4.80 -14.50 -6.26
C SER A 200 3.28 -14.47 -6.09
N VAL A 201 2.58 -13.77 -6.97
CA VAL A 201 1.12 -13.65 -6.99
C VAL A 201 0.61 -14.30 -8.27
N LYS A 202 -0.02 -15.48 -8.16
CA LYS A 202 -0.54 -16.23 -9.29
C LYS A 202 -2.06 -16.15 -9.32
N PRO A 203 -2.68 -15.68 -10.43
CA PRO A 203 -4.13 -15.66 -10.54
C PRO A 203 -4.71 -17.07 -10.58
N ASN A 204 -5.71 -17.31 -9.72
CA ASN A 204 -6.45 -18.57 -9.66
C ASN A 204 -7.95 -18.32 -9.83
N PHE A 205 -8.34 -17.63 -10.90
CA PHE A 205 -9.73 -17.39 -11.27
C PHE A 205 -9.89 -17.19 -12.77
N ARG A 206 -11.14 -17.26 -13.23
CA ARG A 206 -11.51 -17.05 -14.63
C ARG A 206 -12.01 -15.63 -14.84
N TRP A 207 -11.43 -14.92 -15.79
CA TRP A 207 -11.88 -13.57 -16.14
C TRP A 207 -13.20 -13.58 -16.90
N ASN A 208 -14.11 -12.69 -16.51
CA ASN A 208 -15.37 -12.42 -17.19
C ASN A 208 -15.60 -10.90 -17.25
N ASP A 209 -15.63 -10.34 -18.47
CA ASP A 209 -15.76 -8.88 -18.68
C ASP A 209 -17.04 -8.29 -18.09
N LYS A 210 -18.14 -9.10 -17.98
CA LYS A 210 -19.40 -8.66 -17.36
C LYS A 210 -19.33 -8.56 -15.83
N VAL A 211 -18.39 -9.28 -15.22
CA VAL A 211 -18.22 -9.39 -13.77
C VAL A 211 -17.08 -8.50 -13.27
N HIS A 212 -15.92 -8.56 -13.94
CA HIS A 212 -14.69 -7.88 -13.53
C HIS A 212 -14.45 -6.55 -14.26
N GLY A 213 -15.22 -6.28 -15.31
CA GLY A 213 -14.95 -5.15 -16.20
C GLY A 213 -13.84 -5.47 -17.21
N LYS A 214 -13.23 -4.43 -17.79
CA LYS A 214 -12.27 -4.57 -18.90
C LYS A 214 -10.82 -4.35 -18.54
N THR A 215 -10.52 -3.91 -17.33
CA THR A 215 -9.19 -3.38 -16.96
C THR A 215 -8.43 -4.30 -16.00
N ALA A 216 -8.74 -4.27 -14.73
CA ALA A 216 -8.01 -4.96 -13.69
C ALA A 216 -8.87 -5.23 -12.46
N GLU A 217 -8.50 -6.27 -11.69
CA GLU A 217 -9.00 -6.53 -10.34
C GLU A 217 -7.99 -6.05 -9.30
N PRO A 218 -8.42 -5.20 -8.35
CA PRO A 218 -7.57 -4.65 -7.32
C PRO A 218 -7.48 -5.55 -6.10
N PHE A 219 -6.25 -5.66 -5.57
CA PHE A 219 -5.94 -6.35 -4.33
C PHE A 219 -5.11 -5.45 -3.42
N TRP A 220 -5.34 -5.56 -2.12
CA TRP A 220 -4.45 -5.08 -1.09
C TRP A 220 -3.52 -6.20 -0.68
N ILE A 221 -2.22 -5.96 -0.73
CA ILE A 221 -1.20 -6.88 -0.27
C ILE A 221 -0.50 -6.22 0.90
N TRP A 222 -0.43 -6.92 2.04
CA TRP A 222 0.33 -6.42 3.18
C TRP A 222 1.04 -7.53 3.95
N VAL A 223 2.06 -7.13 4.68
CA VAL A 223 2.80 -8.00 5.60
C VAL A 223 2.50 -7.56 7.03
N GLU A 224 1.97 -8.47 7.81
CA GLU A 224 1.60 -8.23 9.20
C GLU A 224 2.38 -9.11 10.17
N ASP A 225 2.66 -8.55 11.33
CA ASP A 225 3.11 -9.25 12.52
C ASP A 225 1.87 -9.51 13.39
N PRO A 226 1.39 -10.76 13.48
CA PRO A 226 0.18 -11.06 14.23
C PRO A 226 0.38 -10.94 15.76
N ASP A 227 1.62 -11.06 16.26
CA ASP A 227 1.92 -11.00 17.68
C ASP A 227 1.86 -9.55 18.21
N ASN A 228 2.29 -8.58 17.38
CA ASN A 228 2.34 -7.16 17.73
C ASN A 228 1.24 -6.31 17.09
N ASP A 229 0.32 -6.90 16.32
CA ASP A 229 -0.71 -6.19 15.54
C ASP A 229 -0.11 -5.02 14.74
N HIS A 230 0.98 -5.27 14.04
CA HIS A 230 1.69 -4.26 13.26
C HIS A 230 1.86 -4.67 11.80
N MET A 231 1.71 -3.69 10.91
CA MET A 231 1.88 -3.87 9.47
C MET A 231 3.19 -3.25 9.01
N TYR A 232 4.08 -4.05 8.43
CA TYR A 232 5.40 -3.60 7.98
C TYR A 232 5.45 -3.17 6.52
N HIS A 233 4.49 -3.63 5.72
CA HIS A 233 4.38 -3.25 4.31
C HIS A 233 2.92 -3.33 3.88
N ASN A 234 2.50 -2.41 3.03
CA ASN A 234 1.22 -2.50 2.33
C ASN A 234 1.35 -1.94 0.92
N GLU A 235 0.69 -2.58 -0.03
CA GLU A 235 0.71 -2.19 -1.43
C GLU A 235 -0.66 -2.44 -2.07
N TYR A 236 -1.10 -1.50 -2.93
CA TYR A 236 -2.28 -1.65 -3.76
C TYR A 236 -1.89 -2.24 -5.10
N PHE A 237 -2.23 -3.50 -5.31
CA PHE A 237 -1.83 -4.28 -6.46
C PHE A 237 -2.97 -4.44 -7.46
N LEU A 238 -2.73 -4.10 -8.72
CA LEU A 238 -3.69 -4.22 -9.81
C LEU A 238 -3.35 -5.41 -10.67
N LEU A 239 -4.20 -6.44 -10.62
CA LEU A 239 -4.08 -7.63 -11.44
C LEU A 239 -4.87 -7.43 -12.74
N THR A 240 -4.16 -7.21 -13.83
CA THR A 240 -4.76 -6.87 -15.13
C THR A 240 -5.43 -8.08 -15.80
N ARG A 241 -6.43 -7.83 -16.64
CA ARG A 241 -7.09 -8.85 -17.45
C ARG A 241 -6.09 -9.75 -18.20
N LYS A 242 -5.06 -9.14 -18.81
CA LYS A 242 -4.03 -9.88 -19.57
C LYS A 242 -3.28 -10.87 -18.67
N GLN A 243 -2.88 -10.44 -17.48
CA GLN A 243 -2.16 -11.28 -16.52
C GLN A 243 -3.03 -12.44 -16.02
N VAL A 244 -4.33 -12.20 -15.76
CA VAL A 244 -5.25 -13.27 -15.36
C VAL A 244 -5.45 -14.29 -16.48
N MET A 245 -5.55 -13.84 -17.72
CA MET A 245 -5.73 -14.74 -18.87
C MET A 245 -4.48 -15.54 -19.18
N SER A 246 -3.28 -15.00 -19.00
CA SER A 246 -2.02 -15.72 -19.17
C SER A 246 -1.74 -16.72 -18.05
N LYS A 247 -2.40 -16.55 -16.89
CA LYS A 247 -2.15 -17.32 -15.65
C LYS A 247 -0.70 -17.28 -15.16
N GLU A 248 0.08 -16.33 -15.61
CA GLU A 248 1.47 -16.15 -15.20
C GLU A 248 1.55 -15.53 -13.81
N ALA A 249 2.46 -16.03 -12.99
CA ALA A 249 2.75 -15.45 -11.70
C ALA A 249 3.38 -14.06 -11.87
N GLN A 250 2.91 -13.11 -11.08
CA GLN A 250 3.46 -11.76 -11.01
C GLN A 250 4.38 -11.65 -9.80
N GLU A 251 5.56 -11.11 -9.99
CA GLU A 251 6.51 -10.90 -8.89
C GLU A 251 6.40 -9.47 -8.33
N ILE A 252 6.33 -9.39 -7.01
CA ILE A 252 6.41 -8.15 -6.25
C ILE A 252 7.61 -8.27 -5.31
N VAL A 253 8.51 -7.29 -5.34
CA VAL A 253 9.70 -7.29 -4.50
C VAL A 253 9.70 -6.06 -3.61
N PHE A 254 9.77 -6.27 -2.31
CA PHE A 254 9.82 -5.21 -1.31
C PHE A 254 10.72 -5.61 -0.14
N THR A 255 11.00 -4.67 0.75
CA THR A 255 11.76 -4.91 1.96
C THR A 255 10.93 -4.62 3.20
N ILE A 256 11.17 -5.41 4.24
CA ILE A 256 10.55 -5.23 5.55
C ILE A 256 11.63 -5.21 6.64
N PRO A 257 11.40 -4.50 7.74
CA PRO A 257 12.28 -4.57 8.89
C PRO A 257 12.12 -5.91 9.61
N ILE A 258 13.20 -6.38 10.19
CA ILE A 258 13.22 -7.50 11.14
C ILE A 258 13.95 -7.07 12.40
N PHE A 259 13.50 -7.58 13.53
CA PHE A 259 14.00 -7.19 14.85
C PHE A 259 14.52 -8.41 15.60
N GLU A 260 15.54 -8.21 16.45
CA GLU A 260 16.02 -9.24 17.38
C GLU A 260 15.38 -9.04 18.77
N PRO A 261 14.81 -10.08 19.40
CA PRO A 261 14.75 -11.47 18.93
C PRO A 261 13.82 -11.63 17.73
N LEU A 262 14.19 -12.54 16.81
CA LEU A 262 13.38 -12.81 15.63
C LEU A 262 11.97 -13.28 16.02
N PRO A 263 10.91 -12.77 15.40
CA PRO A 263 9.56 -13.27 15.60
C PRO A 263 9.44 -14.70 15.05
N ASN A 264 8.37 -15.40 15.44
CA ASN A 264 8.12 -16.75 14.93
C ASN A 264 7.86 -16.73 13.43
N GLN A 265 6.97 -15.85 12.99
CA GLN A 265 6.59 -15.68 11.58
C GLN A 265 5.92 -14.34 11.37
N TYR A 266 5.97 -13.86 10.13
CA TYR A 266 5.06 -12.84 9.63
C TYR A 266 4.04 -13.46 8.68
N LEU A 267 2.90 -12.81 8.50
CA LEU A 267 1.85 -13.24 7.61
C LEU A 267 1.73 -12.25 6.44
N VAL A 268 1.83 -12.77 5.22
CA VAL A 268 1.51 -12.00 4.02
C VAL A 268 0.06 -12.28 3.66
N ARG A 269 -0.73 -11.24 3.45
CA ARG A 269 -2.12 -11.36 3.01
C ARG A 269 -2.33 -10.63 1.70
N ALA A 270 -3.11 -11.25 0.81
CA ALA A 270 -3.64 -10.66 -0.40
C ALA A 270 -5.16 -10.65 -0.29
N ILE A 271 -5.76 -9.47 -0.22
CA ILE A 271 -7.20 -9.28 0.02
C ILE A 271 -7.79 -8.48 -1.12
N SER A 272 -8.83 -9.00 -1.76
CA SER A 272 -9.54 -8.26 -2.80
C SER A 272 -10.14 -6.96 -2.24
N ASP A 273 -9.95 -5.87 -2.96
CA ASP A 273 -10.54 -4.58 -2.63
C ASP A 273 -12.07 -4.57 -2.81
N ARG A 274 -12.60 -5.43 -3.69
CA ARG A 274 -14.01 -5.40 -4.12
C ARG A 274 -14.83 -6.60 -3.68
N TRP A 275 -14.20 -7.77 -3.46
CA TRP A 275 -14.90 -9.02 -3.28
C TRP A 275 -14.78 -9.52 -1.83
N ILE A 276 -15.92 -9.91 -1.24
CA ILE A 276 -15.98 -10.61 0.04
C ILE A 276 -15.62 -12.08 -0.18
N GLY A 277 -14.83 -12.67 0.74
CA GLY A 277 -14.38 -14.06 0.64
C GLY A 277 -13.24 -14.29 -0.37
N SER A 278 -12.67 -13.23 -0.91
CA SER A 278 -11.53 -13.26 -1.81
C SER A 278 -10.27 -12.81 -1.08
N GLU A 279 -9.68 -13.73 -0.33
CA GLU A 279 -8.48 -13.52 0.48
C GLU A 279 -7.55 -14.73 0.36
N SER A 280 -6.25 -14.46 0.36
CA SER A 280 -5.21 -15.49 0.41
C SER A 280 -4.12 -15.05 1.38
N SER A 281 -3.47 -16.02 2.00
CA SER A 281 -2.38 -15.75 2.94
C SER A 281 -1.25 -16.76 2.81
N CYS A 282 -0.03 -16.32 3.08
CA CYS A 282 1.13 -17.19 3.25
C CYS A 282 1.98 -16.70 4.41
N ALA A 283 2.67 -17.63 5.08
CA ALA A 283 3.52 -17.32 6.21
C ALA A 283 5.00 -17.18 5.78
N ILE A 284 5.66 -16.16 6.31
CA ILE A 284 7.11 -16.01 6.27
C ILE A 284 7.65 -16.54 7.59
N SER A 285 8.30 -17.70 7.58
CA SER A 285 8.90 -18.33 8.77
C SER A 285 10.33 -17.88 8.94
N PHE A 286 10.70 -17.56 10.17
CA PHE A 286 12.07 -17.15 10.55
C PHE A 286 12.91 -18.29 11.15
N LYS A 287 12.36 -19.50 11.30
CA LYS A 287 13.02 -20.64 11.97
C LYS A 287 14.38 -21.03 11.38
N HIS A 288 14.55 -20.87 10.09
CA HIS A 288 15.77 -21.24 9.37
C HIS A 288 16.45 -20.03 8.72
N LEU A 289 16.11 -18.82 9.13
CA LEU A 289 16.69 -17.61 8.58
C LEU A 289 18.12 -17.42 9.10
N ILE A 290 19.08 -17.49 8.19
CA ILE A 290 20.49 -17.21 8.50
C ILE A 290 20.73 -15.72 8.24
N LEU A 291 20.98 -14.98 9.33
CA LEU A 291 21.27 -13.56 9.24
C LEU A 291 22.74 -13.32 8.85
N PRO A 292 23.03 -12.26 8.09
CA PRO A 292 24.40 -11.84 7.82
C PRO A 292 25.18 -11.54 9.10
N GLU A 293 26.50 -11.58 9.03
CA GLU A 293 27.35 -11.19 10.13
C GLU A 293 27.09 -9.73 10.56
N ARG A 294 27.35 -9.43 11.84
CA ARG A 294 27.25 -8.06 12.34
C ARG A 294 28.36 -7.22 11.73
N HIS A 295 27.97 -6.12 11.07
CA HIS A 295 28.97 -5.12 10.67
C HIS A 295 29.51 -4.38 11.89
N PRO A 296 30.78 -3.96 11.87
CA PRO A 296 31.31 -3.09 12.91
C PRO A 296 30.47 -1.80 12.98
N PRO A 297 30.30 -1.20 14.17
CA PRO A 297 29.34 -0.09 14.38
C PRO A 297 29.68 1.18 13.60
N HIS A 298 30.94 1.42 13.30
CA HIS A 298 31.42 2.55 12.49
C HIS A 298 32.82 2.28 11.94
N THR A 299 33.21 3.05 10.93
CA THR A 299 34.56 3.02 10.38
C THR A 299 35.35 4.20 10.91
N ASP A 300 36.49 3.94 11.50
CA ASP A 300 37.39 4.99 11.99
C ASP A 300 37.90 5.86 10.84
N LEU A 301 38.14 7.14 11.13
CA LEU A 301 38.83 8.02 10.19
C LEU A 301 40.30 7.64 10.14
N LEU A 302 40.71 7.22 8.94
CA LEU A 302 42.10 6.79 8.70
C LEU A 302 43.01 8.01 8.48
N ASP A 303 44.25 7.89 8.91
CA ASP A 303 45.29 8.87 8.60
C ASP A 303 45.84 8.64 7.19
N LEU A 304 45.10 9.15 6.20
CA LEU A 304 45.43 9.02 4.80
C LEU A 304 46.04 10.31 4.27
N GLN A 305 46.99 10.18 3.33
CA GLN A 305 47.46 11.32 2.57
C GLN A 305 46.29 11.93 1.77
N PRO A 306 46.02 13.26 1.89
CA PRO A 306 44.95 13.90 1.16
C PRO A 306 45.08 13.69 -0.35
N LEU A 307 44.02 13.20 -1.00
CA LEU A 307 43.99 13.03 -2.45
C LEU A 307 43.90 14.37 -3.16
N PRO A 308 44.73 14.61 -4.21
CA PRO A 308 44.56 15.80 -5.03
C PRO A 308 43.26 15.70 -5.83
N VAL A 309 42.66 16.83 -6.18
CA VAL A 309 41.47 16.91 -7.03
C VAL A 309 41.68 16.28 -8.40
N THR A 310 42.92 16.27 -8.90
CA THR A 310 43.33 15.58 -10.13
C THR A 310 43.10 14.05 -10.08
N ALA A 311 42.86 13.47 -8.94
CA ALA A 311 42.44 12.07 -8.80
C ALA A 311 41.10 11.78 -9.50
N LEU A 312 40.30 12.80 -9.79
CA LEU A 312 39.07 12.66 -10.60
C LEU A 312 39.37 12.25 -12.05
N LYS A 313 40.56 12.56 -12.56
CA LYS A 313 40.99 12.26 -13.95
C LYS A 313 40.00 12.77 -15.02
N ASP A 314 39.31 13.86 -14.71
CA ASP A 314 38.36 14.52 -15.60
C ASP A 314 38.44 16.04 -15.35
N ALA A 315 38.99 16.75 -16.34
CA ALA A 315 39.19 18.19 -16.21
C ALA A 315 37.91 18.99 -15.99
N SER A 316 36.78 18.50 -16.49
CA SER A 316 35.48 19.16 -16.30
C SER A 316 34.99 19.06 -14.86
N PHE A 317 35.23 17.94 -14.19
CA PHE A 317 34.91 17.78 -12.75
C PHE A 317 35.88 18.53 -11.86
N GLU A 318 37.17 18.53 -12.22
CA GLU A 318 38.25 19.22 -11.49
C GLU A 318 38.00 20.74 -11.43
N LEU A 319 37.53 21.35 -12.51
CA LEU A 319 37.19 22.78 -12.57
C LEU A 319 36.08 23.23 -11.63
N LEU A 320 35.27 22.31 -11.12
CA LEU A 320 34.21 22.64 -10.18
C LEU A 320 34.75 23.01 -8.80
N TYR A 321 35.97 22.64 -8.48
CA TYR A 321 36.56 22.82 -7.17
C TYR A 321 37.63 23.91 -7.14
N LYS A 322 37.62 24.76 -6.13
CA LYS A 322 38.63 25.82 -5.92
C LYS A 322 39.75 25.37 -4.98
N PHE A 323 39.67 24.18 -4.41
CA PHE A 323 40.68 23.61 -3.55
C PHE A 323 41.51 22.57 -4.33
N SER A 324 42.76 22.34 -3.87
CA SER A 324 43.66 21.42 -4.53
C SER A 324 43.62 19.98 -4.06
N HIS A 325 43.15 19.74 -2.84
CA HIS A 325 43.10 18.43 -2.20
C HIS A 325 41.80 18.20 -1.48
N PHE A 326 41.31 16.98 -1.55
CA PHE A 326 40.17 16.50 -0.73
C PHE A 326 40.55 16.42 0.75
N ASN A 327 39.60 16.70 1.64
CA ASN A 327 39.82 16.54 3.06
C ASN A 327 39.87 15.05 3.48
N PRO A 328 40.25 14.70 4.73
CA PRO A 328 40.38 13.30 5.16
C PRO A 328 39.16 12.43 4.92
N ILE A 329 37.96 12.94 5.21
CA ILE A 329 36.66 12.22 5.01
C ILE A 329 36.42 11.97 3.52
N GLN A 330 36.59 12.99 2.69
CA GLN A 330 36.43 12.90 1.26
C GLN A 330 37.46 11.97 0.65
N THR A 331 38.70 12.02 1.11
CA THR A 331 39.82 11.15 0.66
C THR A 331 39.49 9.68 0.98
N GLN A 332 39.06 9.39 2.19
CA GLN A 332 38.73 8.03 2.63
C GLN A 332 37.56 7.44 1.84
N LEU A 333 36.56 8.25 1.51
CA LEU A 333 35.37 7.82 0.80
C LEU A 333 35.51 7.86 -0.72
N PHE A 334 36.53 8.52 -1.25
CA PHE A 334 36.71 8.75 -2.68
C PHE A 334 36.59 7.46 -3.49
N HIS A 335 37.35 6.43 -3.14
CA HIS A 335 37.37 5.18 -3.90
C HIS A 335 36.01 4.48 -3.86
N ALA A 336 35.38 4.45 -2.71
CA ALA A 336 34.10 3.77 -2.53
C ALA A 336 32.95 4.46 -3.30
N LEU A 337 33.00 5.79 -3.44
CA LEU A 337 31.97 6.59 -4.12
C LEU A 337 32.24 6.76 -5.62
N TYR A 338 33.49 6.98 -5.98
CA TYR A 338 33.87 7.32 -7.35
C TYR A 338 34.17 6.10 -8.23
N HIS A 339 34.53 4.95 -7.60
CA HIS A 339 34.92 3.73 -8.31
C HIS A 339 34.09 2.50 -7.97
N SER A 340 33.14 2.60 -7.04
CA SER A 340 32.30 1.46 -6.72
C SER A 340 30.81 1.84 -6.56
N ASP A 341 29.94 0.84 -6.67
CA ASP A 341 28.48 0.99 -6.59
C ASP A 341 27.91 0.57 -5.22
N ARG A 342 28.67 0.81 -4.16
CA ARG A 342 28.28 0.44 -2.80
C ARG A 342 27.36 1.50 -2.18
N ASN A 343 26.37 1.06 -1.41
CA ASN A 343 25.59 1.94 -0.55
C ASN A 343 26.47 2.43 0.61
N ILE A 344 26.42 3.73 0.90
CA ILE A 344 27.26 4.36 1.92
C ILE A 344 26.37 5.15 2.88
N LEU A 345 26.62 4.98 4.18
CA LEU A 345 26.11 5.85 5.21
C LEU A 345 27.27 6.69 5.78
N LEU A 346 27.16 8.01 5.59
CA LEU A 346 28.16 8.95 6.07
C LEU A 346 27.64 9.70 7.33
N GLY A 347 28.21 9.39 8.47
CA GLY A 347 28.06 10.17 9.71
C GLY A 347 29.26 11.10 9.89
N ALA A 348 29.07 12.39 9.64
CA ALA A 348 30.13 13.40 9.78
C ALA A 348 29.56 14.74 10.27
N PRO A 349 30.33 15.57 11.01
CA PRO A 349 29.89 16.87 11.51
C PRO A 349 29.42 17.80 10.38
N THR A 350 28.60 18.79 10.75
CA THR A 350 28.25 19.89 9.83
C THR A 350 29.50 20.66 9.41
N GLY A 351 29.60 21.04 8.14
CA GLY A 351 30.79 21.71 7.59
C GLY A 351 31.94 20.77 7.18
N SER A 352 31.82 19.47 7.38
CA SER A 352 32.84 18.48 6.98
C SER A 352 32.91 18.20 5.46
N GLY A 353 32.08 18.87 4.66
CA GLY A 353 32.08 18.71 3.19
C GLY A 353 31.27 17.51 2.69
N LYS A 354 30.22 17.06 3.42
CA LYS A 354 29.29 16.00 3.01
C LYS A 354 28.72 16.18 1.60
N THR A 355 28.46 17.43 1.21
CA THR A 355 27.96 17.75 -0.15
C THR A 355 28.92 17.31 -1.25
N ILE A 356 30.22 17.50 -1.05
CA ILE A 356 31.25 17.04 -2.03
C ILE A 356 31.27 15.51 -2.11
N VAL A 357 31.07 14.83 -1.00
CA VAL A 357 30.94 13.37 -0.96
C VAL A 357 29.76 12.90 -1.83
N ALA A 358 28.62 13.60 -1.76
CA ALA A 358 27.50 13.36 -2.64
C ALA A 358 27.85 13.63 -4.12
N GLU A 359 28.56 14.72 -4.41
CA GLU A 359 29.02 15.07 -5.76
C GLU A 359 29.94 13.99 -6.37
N LEU A 360 30.84 13.39 -5.58
CA LEU A 360 31.68 12.28 -6.04
C LEU A 360 30.86 11.09 -6.53
N ALA A 361 29.79 10.73 -5.82
CA ALA A 361 28.89 9.68 -6.25
C ALA A 361 28.10 10.08 -7.51
N MET A 362 27.69 11.35 -7.62
CA MET A 362 27.04 11.87 -8.83
C MET A 362 27.96 11.81 -10.04
N PHE A 363 29.23 12.20 -9.90
CA PHE A 363 30.21 12.17 -11.00
C PHE A 363 30.44 10.75 -11.49
N ARG A 364 30.43 9.75 -10.61
CA ARG A 364 30.50 8.36 -11.06
C ARG A 364 29.29 8.04 -11.96
N VAL A 365 28.07 8.41 -11.56
CA VAL A 365 26.88 8.17 -12.37
C VAL A 365 26.97 8.92 -13.71
N PHE A 366 27.42 10.17 -13.70
CA PHE A 366 27.55 10.94 -14.94
C PHE A 366 28.55 10.33 -15.92
N ARG A 367 29.60 9.69 -15.40
CA ARG A 367 30.62 9.01 -16.21
C ARG A 367 30.15 7.65 -16.71
N GLU A 368 29.59 6.82 -15.84
CA GLU A 368 29.26 5.44 -16.14
C GLU A 368 27.88 5.26 -16.79
N ARG A 369 26.93 6.13 -16.42
CA ARG A 369 25.54 6.10 -16.90
C ARG A 369 25.05 7.50 -17.27
N PRO A 370 25.56 8.10 -18.36
CA PRO A 370 25.30 9.51 -18.70
C PRO A 370 23.85 9.90 -18.86
N LYS A 371 22.97 8.93 -19.16
CA LYS A 371 21.51 9.14 -19.32
C LYS A 371 20.73 8.91 -18.03
N ALA A 372 21.33 8.30 -17.03
CA ALA A 372 20.65 8.03 -15.76
C ALA A 372 20.49 9.30 -14.92
N LYS A 373 19.54 9.24 -14.01
CA LYS A 373 19.17 10.37 -13.13
C LYS A 373 19.71 10.17 -11.72
N VAL A 374 20.00 11.27 -11.08
CA VAL A 374 20.33 11.34 -9.67
C VAL A 374 19.22 12.06 -8.94
N VAL A 375 18.77 11.52 -7.82
CA VAL A 375 17.81 12.17 -6.92
C VAL A 375 18.52 12.57 -5.63
N TYR A 376 18.42 13.85 -5.27
CA TYR A 376 18.93 14.37 -4.02
C TYR A 376 17.75 14.83 -3.15
N ILE A 377 17.63 14.19 -2.00
CA ILE A 377 16.53 14.43 -1.05
C ILE A 377 17.06 15.25 0.10
N ALA A 378 16.52 16.46 0.27
CA ALA A 378 16.81 17.31 1.40
C ALA A 378 15.56 17.54 2.27
N PRO A 379 15.67 17.51 3.63
CA PRO A 379 14.50 17.51 4.52
C PRO A 379 13.74 18.83 4.54
N LEU A 380 14.38 19.92 4.14
CA LEU A 380 13.80 21.27 4.19
C LEU A 380 13.87 21.95 2.82
N LYS A 381 12.78 22.64 2.42
CA LYS A 381 12.71 23.40 1.16
C LYS A 381 13.82 24.45 1.03
N ALA A 382 14.27 25.04 2.13
CA ALA A 382 15.38 25.99 2.13
C ALA A 382 16.68 25.33 1.65
N LEU A 383 16.99 24.12 2.12
CA LEU A 383 18.14 23.34 1.69
C LEU A 383 18.02 22.92 0.21
N VAL A 384 16.83 22.56 -0.23
CA VAL A 384 16.57 22.29 -1.67
C VAL A 384 16.94 23.49 -2.52
N ARG A 385 16.47 24.69 -2.17
CA ARG A 385 16.75 25.92 -2.92
C ARG A 385 18.22 26.28 -2.91
N GLU A 386 18.91 26.11 -1.78
CA GLU A 386 20.35 26.34 -1.67
C GLU A 386 21.13 25.39 -2.62
N ARG A 387 20.82 24.10 -2.62
CA ARG A 387 21.47 23.11 -3.50
C ARG A 387 21.18 23.41 -4.97
N ILE A 388 19.96 23.74 -5.31
CA ILE A 388 19.57 24.11 -6.68
C ILE A 388 20.37 25.31 -7.17
N SER A 389 20.46 26.36 -6.36
CA SER A 389 21.23 27.57 -6.73
C SER A 389 22.69 27.26 -6.96
N ASP A 390 23.33 26.52 -6.06
CA ASP A 390 24.74 26.14 -6.18
C ASP A 390 25.00 25.25 -7.39
N TRP A 391 24.23 24.17 -7.54
CA TRP A 391 24.49 23.20 -8.62
C TRP A 391 24.06 23.68 -10.00
N ARG A 392 23.06 24.55 -10.14
CA ARG A 392 22.79 25.22 -11.42
C ARG A 392 23.98 26.03 -11.86
N ASN A 393 24.55 26.83 -10.96
CA ASN A 393 25.71 27.66 -11.30
C ASN A 393 26.96 26.84 -11.65
N ARG A 394 27.19 25.71 -10.97
CA ARG A 394 28.39 24.89 -11.16
C ARG A 394 28.19 23.77 -12.18
N MET A 395 27.14 22.96 -12.07
CA MET A 395 26.98 21.76 -12.89
C MET A 395 26.32 22.06 -14.24
N GLU A 396 25.36 22.98 -14.35
CA GLU A 396 24.75 23.31 -15.63
C GLU A 396 25.76 24.06 -16.53
N ASN A 397 26.50 25.01 -15.97
CA ASN A 397 27.41 25.84 -16.74
C ASN A 397 28.68 25.10 -17.16
N HIS A 398 29.21 24.20 -16.34
CA HIS A 398 30.48 23.52 -16.60
C HIS A 398 30.33 22.08 -17.10
N LEU A 399 29.27 21.38 -16.73
CA LEU A 399 29.06 19.98 -17.07
C LEU A 399 27.88 19.73 -18.02
N CYS A 400 27.13 20.77 -18.37
CA CYS A 400 25.86 20.65 -19.12
C CYS A 400 24.87 19.67 -18.50
N LYS A 401 24.91 19.52 -17.17
CA LYS A 401 23.99 18.62 -16.40
C LYS A 401 22.83 19.42 -15.82
N LYS A 402 21.64 19.21 -16.37
CA LYS A 402 20.42 19.92 -15.94
C LYS A 402 20.04 19.54 -14.52
N VAL A 403 19.76 20.58 -13.69
CA VAL A 403 19.35 20.45 -12.28
C VAL A 403 17.93 21.00 -12.12
N VAL A 404 17.01 20.16 -11.65
CA VAL A 404 15.59 20.49 -11.55
C VAL A 404 15.09 20.37 -10.12
N GLU A 405 14.27 21.32 -9.69
CA GLU A 405 13.56 21.28 -8.41
C GLU A 405 12.24 20.54 -8.57
N LEU A 406 11.97 19.60 -7.65
CA LEU A 406 10.71 18.88 -7.56
C LEU A 406 10.21 18.93 -6.11
N THR A 407 9.39 19.94 -5.77
CA THR A 407 8.84 20.15 -4.43
C THR A 407 7.32 20.29 -4.46
N GLY A 408 6.69 20.46 -3.31
CA GLY A 408 5.25 20.73 -3.24
C GLY A 408 4.87 22.02 -3.97
N ASP A 409 5.73 23.02 -3.94
CA ASP A 409 5.49 24.35 -4.52
C ASP A 409 5.92 24.41 -6.01
N VAL A 410 6.89 23.59 -6.40
CA VAL A 410 7.48 23.59 -7.76
C VAL A 410 7.34 22.21 -8.35
N SER A 411 6.51 22.09 -9.38
CA SER A 411 6.35 20.86 -10.16
C SER A 411 6.71 21.19 -11.61
N PRO A 412 7.94 20.85 -12.04
CA PRO A 412 8.36 21.06 -13.41
C PRO A 412 7.53 20.21 -14.38
N ASP A 413 7.48 20.61 -15.64
CA ASP A 413 6.81 19.83 -16.69
C ASP A 413 7.55 18.51 -16.97
N GLU A 414 6.89 17.59 -17.66
CA GLU A 414 7.45 16.27 -17.97
C GLU A 414 8.73 16.37 -18.81
N TRP A 415 8.81 17.35 -19.69
CA TRP A 415 9.99 17.56 -20.52
C TRP A 415 11.20 17.99 -19.68
N ALA A 416 11.03 18.95 -18.76
CA ALA A 416 12.08 19.39 -17.86
C ALA A 416 12.61 18.25 -16.98
N ILE A 417 11.71 17.41 -16.47
CA ILE A 417 12.08 16.21 -15.70
C ILE A 417 12.81 15.18 -16.61
N ALA A 418 12.34 14.99 -17.84
CA ALA A 418 12.94 14.02 -18.77
C ALA A 418 14.40 14.37 -19.09
N VAL A 419 14.71 15.65 -19.30
CA VAL A 419 16.07 16.10 -19.60
C VAL A 419 16.96 16.32 -18.38
N ALA A 420 16.40 16.31 -17.17
CA ALA A 420 17.13 16.50 -15.92
C ALA A 420 18.13 15.36 -15.68
N SER A 421 19.35 15.73 -15.29
CA SER A 421 20.35 14.80 -14.78
C SER A 421 20.31 14.68 -13.26
N VAL A 422 19.94 15.76 -12.59
CA VAL A 422 19.81 15.83 -11.13
C VAL A 422 18.41 16.37 -10.76
N ILE A 423 17.70 15.65 -9.91
CA ILE A 423 16.43 16.07 -9.34
C ILE A 423 16.65 16.33 -7.85
N VAL A 424 16.41 17.57 -7.40
CA VAL A 424 16.50 17.93 -5.99
C VAL A 424 15.07 18.06 -5.44
N THR A 425 14.78 17.34 -4.36
CA THR A 425 13.40 17.16 -3.88
C THR A 425 13.33 17.11 -2.36
N THR A 426 12.09 17.15 -1.82
CA THR A 426 11.81 16.85 -0.41
C THR A 426 11.34 15.40 -0.22
N PRO A 427 11.47 14.82 0.99
CA PRO A 427 11.07 13.44 1.27
C PRO A 427 9.61 13.15 0.90
N GLU A 428 8.69 14.04 1.29
CA GLU A 428 7.26 13.88 1.05
C GLU A 428 6.92 13.87 -0.45
N LYS A 429 7.57 14.75 -1.21
CA LYS A 429 7.34 14.82 -2.65
C LYS A 429 7.90 13.61 -3.35
N TRP A 430 9.11 13.18 -2.97
CA TRP A 430 9.71 11.98 -3.54
C TRP A 430 8.92 10.71 -3.20
N ASP A 431 8.46 10.55 -1.96
CA ASP A 431 7.61 9.43 -1.56
C ASP A 431 6.34 9.36 -2.44
N GLY A 432 5.63 10.50 -2.59
CA GLY A 432 4.43 10.55 -3.43
C GLY A 432 4.68 10.23 -4.91
N VAL A 433 5.85 10.62 -5.45
CA VAL A 433 6.19 10.39 -6.86
C VAL A 433 6.70 8.97 -7.10
N SER A 434 7.53 8.46 -6.19
CA SER A 434 8.15 7.14 -6.34
C SER A 434 7.16 5.98 -6.20
N ARG A 435 6.06 6.16 -5.49
CA ARG A 435 4.96 5.17 -5.41
C ARG A 435 4.34 4.84 -6.77
N SER A 436 4.44 5.76 -7.74
CA SER A 436 3.95 5.57 -9.11
C SER A 436 5.07 5.19 -10.09
N TRP A 437 6.13 4.53 -9.63
CA TRP A 437 7.32 4.23 -10.43
C TRP A 437 7.01 3.40 -11.69
N GLN A 438 6.02 2.53 -11.65
CA GLN A 438 5.63 1.69 -12.79
C GLN A 438 5.14 2.51 -13.99
N THR A 439 4.55 3.66 -13.75
CA THR A 439 3.99 4.55 -14.79
C THR A 439 4.86 5.75 -15.10
N ARG A 440 5.96 5.95 -14.35
CA ARG A 440 6.84 7.12 -14.46
C ARG A 440 8.24 6.72 -14.90
N ASN A 441 8.51 6.83 -16.18
CA ASN A 441 9.82 6.44 -16.77
C ASN A 441 11.01 7.11 -16.09
N PHE A 442 10.90 8.39 -15.70
CA PHE A 442 12.01 9.09 -15.08
C PHE A 442 12.38 8.54 -13.69
N VAL A 443 11.44 7.87 -12.98
CA VAL A 443 11.74 7.20 -11.71
C VAL A 443 12.51 5.91 -11.96
N GLN A 444 12.21 5.22 -13.05
CA GLN A 444 12.93 4.00 -13.46
C GLN A 444 14.36 4.29 -13.90
N ASP A 445 14.63 5.50 -14.41
CA ASP A 445 15.97 5.94 -14.86
C ASP A 445 16.87 6.36 -13.68
N VAL A 446 16.40 6.34 -12.44
CA VAL A 446 17.19 6.76 -11.28
C VAL A 446 18.27 5.72 -10.96
N ALA A 447 19.53 6.14 -11.01
CA ALA A 447 20.69 5.30 -10.69
C ALA A 447 21.30 5.60 -9.32
N LEU A 448 21.02 6.77 -8.74
CA LEU A 448 21.54 7.17 -7.44
C LEU A 448 20.49 7.98 -6.68
N ILE A 449 20.31 7.62 -5.41
CA ILE A 449 19.55 8.43 -4.45
C ILE A 449 20.49 8.87 -3.34
N VAL A 450 20.54 10.18 -3.12
CA VAL A 450 21.28 10.80 -2.01
C VAL A 450 20.23 11.34 -1.03
N ILE A 451 20.34 10.93 0.23
CA ILE A 451 19.47 11.41 1.30
C ILE A 451 20.32 12.24 2.25
N ASP A 452 20.11 13.54 2.26
CA ASP A 452 20.82 14.47 3.14
C ASP A 452 20.09 14.61 4.49
N GLU A 453 20.88 14.83 5.57
CA GLU A 453 20.37 15.04 6.93
C GLU A 453 19.32 13.98 7.36
N ILE A 454 19.60 12.72 7.07
CA ILE A 454 18.68 11.59 7.29
C ILE A 454 18.12 11.51 8.73
N HIS A 455 18.85 12.03 9.71
CA HIS A 455 18.43 12.06 11.12
C HIS A 455 17.23 12.97 11.39
N LEU A 456 16.89 13.86 10.44
CA LEU A 456 15.72 14.73 10.54
C LEU A 456 14.44 14.07 10.03
N LEU A 457 14.53 13.00 9.23
CA LEU A 457 13.34 12.35 8.66
C LEU A 457 12.38 11.79 9.72
N GLY A 458 12.88 11.34 10.86
CA GLY A 458 12.04 10.86 11.97
C GLY A 458 11.35 11.94 12.81
N ARG A 459 11.76 13.21 12.69
CA ARG A 459 11.20 14.33 13.47
C ARG A 459 10.08 15.07 12.74
N ILE A 460 10.01 14.97 11.42
CA ILE A 460 9.04 15.68 10.58
C ILE A 460 7.64 15.06 10.67
N PHE A 461 7.54 13.80 11.10
CA PHE A 461 6.26 13.08 11.20
C PHE A 461 5.56 13.17 12.57
N ASN A 462 6.11 13.92 13.51
CA ASN A 462 5.55 14.13 14.87
C ASN A 462 5.01 15.57 15.09
N GLY A 463 4.71 16.28 14.03
CA GLY A 463 4.11 17.61 14.05
C GLY A 463 2.70 17.63 13.46
#